data_b13076d33795470b278a80ff4ad39e2f
#
_entry.id   b13076d33795470b278a80ff4ad39e2f
#
_cell.length_a   1.000
_cell.length_b   1.000
_cell.length_c   1.000
_cell.angle_alpha   90.00
_cell.angle_beta   90.00
_cell.angle_gamma   90.00
#
_symmetry.space_group_name_H-M   'P 1'
#
loop_
_entity.id
_entity.type
_entity.pdbx_description
1 polymer ?
#
loop_
_entity_poly.entity_id
_entity_poly.type
_entity_poly.pdbx_seq_one_letter_code
_entity_poly.pdbx_strand_id
1 'polypeptide(L)'
;MGKEPEASMPLETITDMHTHILPEMDDGSKSVDMSVAMLRKMAEMGITAVCATSHYYADQNDTATYCARRSKALEALHGILESDSSLPRIRPAAEVAYFRHMEEHHLERLCIEGTRTLMLEMPFTEWTDQQVETVTTLSLDQHYQVVLVHPERFCFSKGNRQKLEQMVELPIGLQVNAGSLISWSTRRLALELLRLTDTPLLGSDSHNLTSRAPNLKGGRDVIRRKLGEGFLARMDENAARLTAQG
;
A
#
# COMPACT_ATOMS: atom_id res chain seq x y z
N MET A 1 -26.04 41.92 -2.59
CA MET A 1 -24.84 41.18 -3.02
C MET A 1 -24.64 40.05 -2.01
N GLY A 2 -25.20 38.91 -2.33
CA GLY A 2 -25.01 37.69 -1.53
C GLY A 2 -23.58 37.15 -1.80
N LYS A 3 -22.83 36.87 -0.72
CA LYS A 3 -21.60 36.08 -0.81
C LYS A 3 -22.03 34.66 -1.17
N GLU A 4 -21.57 34.15 -2.31
CA GLU A 4 -21.60 32.72 -2.59
C GLU A 4 -20.83 31.98 -1.48
N PRO A 5 -21.31 30.82 -1.01
CA PRO A 5 -20.57 30.03 -0.05
C PRO A 5 -19.28 29.58 -0.72
N GLU A 6 -18.13 29.90 -0.11
CA GLU A 6 -16.84 29.33 -0.48
C GLU A 6 -17.01 27.80 -0.53
N ALA A 7 -16.80 27.21 -1.71
CA ALA A 7 -16.74 25.78 -1.87
C ALA A 7 -15.64 25.25 -0.93
N SER A 8 -16.05 24.50 0.10
CA SER A 8 -15.08 23.82 0.97
C SER A 8 -14.18 22.97 0.11
N MET A 9 -12.88 23.26 0.09
CA MET A 9 -11.89 22.40 -0.54
C MET A 9 -12.14 20.97 -0.01
N PRO A 10 -12.16 19.95 -0.89
CA PRO A 10 -12.28 18.58 -0.41
C PRO A 10 -11.17 18.33 0.59
N LEU A 11 -11.54 17.80 1.77
CA LEU A 11 -10.55 17.37 2.77
C LEU A 11 -9.52 16.48 2.08
N GLU A 12 -8.26 16.88 2.10
CA GLU A 12 -7.16 16.09 1.53
C GLU A 12 -7.24 14.67 2.08
N THR A 13 -7.44 13.71 1.19
CA THR A 13 -7.52 12.30 1.59
C THR A 13 -6.11 11.77 1.81
N ILE A 14 -5.73 11.55 3.06
CA ILE A 14 -4.47 10.90 3.40
C ILE A 14 -4.72 9.40 3.48
N THR A 15 -4.14 8.65 2.53
CA THR A 15 -4.28 7.20 2.45
C THR A 15 -3.00 6.50 2.90
N ASP A 16 -3.13 5.56 3.82
CA ASP A 16 -2.08 4.57 4.10
C ASP A 16 -2.22 3.42 3.09
N MET A 17 -1.26 3.33 2.16
CA MET A 17 -1.35 2.38 1.04
C MET A 17 -1.05 0.93 1.42
N HIS A 18 -0.55 0.66 2.63
CA HIS A 18 -0.11 -0.68 3.01
C HIS A 18 -0.29 -0.91 4.52
N THR A 19 -1.24 -1.76 4.89
CA THR A 19 -1.53 -2.11 6.29
C THR A 19 -2.05 -3.54 6.45
N HIS A 20 -1.74 -4.18 7.59
CA HIS A 20 -2.23 -5.50 7.96
C HIS A 20 -3.22 -5.39 9.12
N ILE A 21 -4.28 -4.61 8.90
CA ILE A 21 -5.25 -4.27 9.94
C ILE A 21 -6.43 -5.22 10.04
N LEU A 22 -6.66 -6.09 9.03
CA LEU A 22 -7.78 -7.04 9.12
C LEU A 22 -7.51 -8.11 10.17
N PRO A 23 -8.47 -8.39 11.06
CA PRO A 23 -8.24 -9.33 12.14
C PRO A 23 -8.06 -10.77 11.63
N GLU A 24 -7.06 -11.47 12.16
CA GLU A 24 -6.82 -12.91 11.94
C GLU A 24 -6.59 -13.32 10.48
N MET A 25 -6.15 -12.38 9.63
CA MET A 25 -5.85 -12.70 8.22
C MET A 25 -4.44 -13.28 8.05
N ASP A 26 -3.45 -12.69 8.74
CA ASP A 26 -2.02 -12.98 8.60
C ASP A 26 -1.25 -12.72 9.91
N ASP A 27 0.01 -12.29 9.83
CA ASP A 27 0.83 -11.90 10.99
C ASP A 27 0.50 -10.50 11.52
N GLY A 28 -0.43 -9.78 10.90
CA GLY A 28 -0.93 -8.47 11.34
C GLY A 28 -1.85 -8.54 12.56
N SER A 29 -2.95 -7.78 12.55
CA SER A 29 -3.90 -7.71 13.67
C SER A 29 -4.45 -9.07 14.07
N LYS A 30 -4.44 -9.35 15.38
CA LYS A 30 -4.86 -10.65 15.95
C LYS A 30 -6.31 -10.65 16.46
N SER A 31 -6.98 -9.51 16.46
CA SER A 31 -8.37 -9.39 16.92
C SER A 31 -9.03 -8.13 16.40
N VAL A 32 -10.37 -8.09 16.45
CA VAL A 32 -11.17 -6.91 16.17
C VAL A 32 -10.72 -5.72 17.03
N ASP A 33 -10.50 -5.92 18.32
CA ASP A 33 -10.07 -4.85 19.24
C ASP A 33 -8.72 -4.27 18.83
N MET A 34 -7.76 -5.10 18.40
CA MET A 34 -6.46 -4.63 17.92
C MET A 34 -6.63 -3.84 16.62
N SER A 35 -7.44 -4.31 15.68
CA SER A 35 -7.74 -3.61 14.43
C SER A 35 -8.30 -2.22 14.69
N VAL A 36 -9.30 -2.12 15.57
CA VAL A 36 -9.93 -0.84 15.95
C VAL A 36 -8.92 0.10 16.63
N ALA A 37 -8.09 -0.42 17.54
CA ALA A 37 -7.06 0.38 18.18
C ALA A 37 -6.01 0.89 17.20
N MET A 38 -5.63 0.09 16.19
CA MET A 38 -4.75 0.52 15.10
C MET A 38 -5.41 1.62 14.25
N LEU A 39 -6.68 1.45 13.86
CA LEU A 39 -7.44 2.46 13.10
C LEU A 39 -7.57 3.77 13.88
N ARG A 40 -7.88 3.74 15.17
CA ARG A 40 -7.92 4.94 16.02
C ARG A 40 -6.59 5.67 16.04
N LYS A 41 -5.50 4.93 16.18
CA LYS A 41 -4.15 5.51 16.14
C LYS A 41 -3.83 6.14 14.77
N MET A 42 -4.32 5.56 13.68
CA MET A 42 -4.20 6.13 12.33
C MET A 42 -5.05 7.40 12.20
N ALA A 43 -6.30 7.41 12.70
CA ALA A 43 -7.16 8.58 12.73
C ALA A 43 -6.51 9.76 13.48
N GLU A 44 -5.90 9.50 14.64
CA GLU A 44 -5.13 10.49 15.42
C GLU A 44 -3.94 11.09 14.64
N MET A 45 -3.43 10.39 13.64
CA MET A 45 -2.38 10.86 12.72
C MET A 45 -2.93 11.62 11.51
N GLY A 46 -4.27 11.78 11.40
CA GLY A 46 -4.94 12.44 10.29
C GLY A 46 -5.12 11.54 9.06
N ILE A 47 -4.94 10.22 9.19
CA ILE A 47 -5.15 9.27 8.08
C ILE A 47 -6.65 9.07 7.92
N THR A 48 -7.15 9.22 6.70
CA THR A 48 -8.60 9.16 6.39
C THR A 48 -9.00 7.90 5.61
N ALA A 49 -8.03 7.20 5.05
CA ALA A 49 -8.25 5.92 4.37
C ALA A 49 -7.03 4.99 4.56
N VAL A 50 -7.28 3.69 4.53
CA VAL A 50 -6.23 2.66 4.60
C VAL A 50 -6.51 1.55 3.59
N CYS A 51 -5.47 1.07 2.90
CA CYS A 51 -5.53 -0.17 2.14
C CYS A 51 -5.21 -1.34 3.09
N ALA A 52 -6.17 -2.23 3.27
CA ALA A 52 -6.00 -3.45 4.05
C ALA A 52 -5.40 -4.53 3.15
N THR A 53 -4.09 -4.67 3.20
CA THR A 53 -3.26 -5.45 2.27
C THR A 53 -2.69 -6.70 2.94
N SER A 54 -3.52 -7.47 3.62
CA SER A 54 -3.09 -8.75 4.21
C SER A 54 -2.40 -9.64 3.17
N HIS A 55 -1.40 -10.39 3.61
CA HIS A 55 -0.60 -11.27 2.74
C HIS A 55 -1.44 -12.29 1.98
N TYR A 56 -1.18 -12.42 0.69
CA TYR A 56 -1.66 -13.50 -0.16
C TYR A 56 -0.48 -14.32 -0.69
N TYR A 57 -0.44 -15.58 -0.32
CA TYR A 57 0.52 -16.58 -0.79
C TYR A 57 -0.23 -17.66 -1.59
N ALA A 58 0.06 -17.77 -2.89
CA ALA A 58 -0.66 -18.66 -3.81
C ALA A 58 -0.45 -20.17 -3.49
N ASP A 59 0.65 -20.50 -2.81
CA ASP A 59 0.95 -21.86 -2.33
C ASP A 59 0.19 -22.26 -1.05
N GLN A 60 -0.38 -21.28 -0.34
CA GLN A 60 -1.11 -21.51 0.91
C GLN A 60 -2.63 -21.46 0.72
N ASN A 61 -3.11 -20.61 -0.17
CA ASN A 61 -4.54 -20.38 -0.40
C ASN A 61 -4.83 -20.09 -1.86
N ASP A 62 -5.94 -20.61 -2.38
CA ASP A 62 -6.52 -20.07 -3.61
C ASP A 62 -7.18 -18.70 -3.38
N THR A 63 -7.37 -17.95 -4.47
CA THR A 63 -7.96 -16.61 -4.44
C THR A 63 -9.36 -16.59 -3.83
N ALA A 64 -10.19 -17.63 -4.06
CA ALA A 64 -11.56 -17.66 -3.55
C ALA A 64 -11.57 -17.82 -2.03
N THR A 65 -10.77 -18.72 -1.49
CA THR A 65 -10.59 -18.95 -0.05
C THR A 65 -10.04 -17.69 0.64
N TYR A 66 -9.01 -17.05 0.07
CA TYR A 66 -8.47 -15.80 0.60
C TYR A 66 -9.54 -14.70 0.66
N CYS A 67 -10.27 -14.48 -0.45
CA CYS A 67 -11.31 -13.45 -0.51
C CYS A 67 -12.47 -13.73 0.48
N ALA A 68 -12.84 -14.98 0.69
CA ALA A 68 -13.87 -15.34 1.69
C ALA A 68 -13.42 -15.00 3.12
N ARG A 69 -12.15 -15.31 3.47
CA ARG A 69 -11.56 -14.93 4.76
C ARG A 69 -11.52 -13.41 4.93
N ARG A 70 -11.07 -12.68 3.90
CA ARG A 70 -11.01 -11.22 3.88
C ARG A 70 -12.38 -10.59 4.10
N SER A 71 -13.41 -11.08 3.41
CA SER A 71 -14.80 -10.61 3.58
C SER A 71 -15.29 -10.84 5.01
N LYS A 72 -15.02 -12.01 5.60
CA LYS A 72 -15.37 -12.31 6.99
C LYS A 72 -14.67 -11.37 7.99
N ALA A 73 -13.40 -11.07 7.77
CA ALA A 73 -12.64 -10.15 8.62
C ALA A 73 -13.16 -8.71 8.53
N LEU A 74 -13.56 -8.27 7.33
CA LEU A 74 -14.22 -6.97 7.13
C LEU A 74 -15.59 -6.89 7.81
N GLU A 75 -16.40 -7.94 7.68
CA GLU A 75 -17.72 -8.02 8.32
C GLU A 75 -17.61 -7.91 9.84
N ALA A 76 -16.56 -8.48 10.43
CA ALA A 76 -16.33 -8.37 11.87
C ALA A 76 -16.04 -6.92 12.34
N LEU A 77 -15.61 -6.03 11.44
CA LEU A 77 -15.37 -4.61 11.72
C LEU A 77 -16.56 -3.71 11.34
N HIS A 78 -17.50 -4.21 10.52
CA HIS A 78 -18.54 -3.42 9.88
C HIS A 78 -19.33 -2.54 10.86
N GLY A 79 -19.92 -3.13 11.91
CA GLY A 79 -20.75 -2.38 12.86
C GLY A 79 -19.98 -1.28 13.61
N ILE A 80 -18.67 -1.47 13.83
CA ILE A 80 -17.82 -0.48 14.49
C ILE A 80 -17.54 0.67 13.53
N LEU A 81 -17.21 0.36 12.27
CA LEU A 81 -16.92 1.36 11.23
C LEU A 81 -18.16 2.20 10.90
N GLU A 82 -19.35 1.63 10.93
CA GLU A 82 -20.60 2.38 10.74
C GLU A 82 -20.92 3.30 11.94
N SER A 83 -20.59 2.87 13.16
CA SER A 83 -20.88 3.64 14.38
C SER A 83 -19.86 4.75 14.68
N ASP A 84 -18.66 4.70 14.09
CA ASP A 84 -17.57 5.66 14.35
C ASP A 84 -16.99 6.20 13.03
N SER A 85 -17.59 7.27 12.53
CA SER A 85 -17.18 7.95 11.30
C SER A 85 -15.81 8.65 11.39
N SER A 86 -15.19 8.71 12.58
CA SER A 86 -13.84 9.25 12.75
C SER A 86 -12.76 8.26 12.33
N LEU A 87 -13.08 6.97 12.19
CA LEU A 87 -12.14 5.94 11.77
C LEU A 87 -11.85 6.05 10.26
N PRO A 88 -10.62 5.73 9.84
CA PRO A 88 -10.27 5.67 8.42
C PRO A 88 -11.13 4.67 7.65
N ARG A 89 -11.48 5.02 6.43
CA ARG A 89 -12.16 4.09 5.52
C ARG A 89 -11.21 2.96 5.13
N ILE A 90 -11.68 1.72 5.19
CA ILE A 90 -10.92 0.56 4.76
C ILE A 90 -11.14 0.30 3.27
N ARG A 91 -10.06 0.15 2.52
CA ARG A 91 -10.03 -0.33 1.14
C ARG A 91 -9.46 -1.75 1.15
N PRO A 92 -10.29 -2.79 0.97
CA PRO A 92 -9.81 -4.16 0.93
C PRO A 92 -8.88 -4.40 -0.26
N ALA A 93 -7.77 -5.09 -0.01
CA ALA A 93 -6.78 -5.42 -1.01
C ALA A 93 -6.08 -6.74 -0.61
N ALA A 94 -4.96 -7.04 -1.26
CA ALA A 94 -4.00 -8.04 -0.85
C ALA A 94 -2.58 -7.52 -1.12
N GLU A 95 -1.64 -7.82 -0.23
CA GLU A 95 -0.23 -7.84 -0.56
C GLU A 95 0.07 -9.20 -1.21
N VAL A 96 0.20 -9.18 -2.53
CA VAL A 96 0.37 -10.40 -3.32
C VAL A 96 1.85 -10.72 -3.41
N ALA A 97 2.29 -11.79 -2.73
CA ALA A 97 3.64 -12.30 -2.92
C ALA A 97 3.79 -12.82 -4.36
N TYR A 98 4.91 -12.46 -5.00
CA TYR A 98 5.20 -12.96 -6.34
C TYR A 98 5.18 -14.50 -6.36
N PHE A 99 4.51 -15.06 -7.33
CA PHE A 99 4.54 -16.49 -7.63
C PHE A 99 4.72 -16.73 -9.14
N ARG A 100 5.29 -17.88 -9.48
CA ARG A 100 5.59 -18.20 -10.88
C ARG A 100 4.32 -18.28 -11.71
N HIS A 101 4.34 -17.72 -12.91
CA HIS A 101 3.21 -17.69 -13.84
C HIS A 101 1.98 -16.93 -13.32
N MET A 102 2.16 -15.98 -12.40
CA MET A 102 1.05 -15.19 -11.88
C MET A 102 0.32 -14.38 -12.97
N GLU A 103 0.98 -14.08 -14.08
CA GLU A 103 0.40 -13.45 -15.27
C GLU A 103 -0.64 -14.33 -15.98
N GLU A 104 -0.68 -15.63 -15.72
CA GLU A 104 -1.69 -16.56 -16.22
C GLU A 104 -2.94 -16.63 -15.33
N HIS A 105 -2.95 -15.91 -14.21
CA HIS A 105 -4.02 -15.93 -13.21
C HIS A 105 -4.87 -14.66 -13.22
N HIS A 106 -6.14 -14.80 -12.80
CA HIS A 106 -7.05 -13.68 -12.58
C HIS A 106 -6.76 -13.04 -11.22
N LEU A 107 -6.09 -11.89 -11.23
CA LEU A 107 -5.65 -11.19 -10.02
C LEU A 107 -6.59 -10.06 -9.57
N GLU A 108 -7.67 -9.77 -10.34
CA GLU A 108 -8.58 -8.65 -10.10
C GLU A 108 -9.15 -8.64 -8.68
N ARG A 109 -9.47 -9.81 -8.14
CA ARG A 109 -10.01 -9.95 -6.78
C ARG A 109 -8.98 -9.71 -5.67
N LEU A 110 -7.69 -9.67 -6.01
CA LEU A 110 -6.58 -9.38 -5.10
C LEU A 110 -6.17 -7.89 -5.15
N CYS A 111 -6.59 -7.18 -6.20
CA CYS A 111 -6.38 -5.73 -6.31
C CYS A 111 -7.09 -4.95 -5.19
N ILE A 112 -6.74 -3.68 -5.03
CA ILE A 112 -7.51 -2.74 -4.22
C ILE A 112 -8.93 -2.73 -4.76
N GLU A 113 -9.92 -2.93 -3.88
CA GLU A 113 -11.32 -3.13 -4.25
C GLU A 113 -11.85 -2.02 -5.17
N GLY A 114 -12.49 -2.44 -6.27
CA GLY A 114 -13.03 -1.55 -7.29
C GLY A 114 -12.00 -0.94 -8.22
N THR A 115 -10.75 -1.43 -8.20
CA THR A 115 -9.66 -0.93 -9.05
C THR A 115 -8.91 -2.08 -9.74
N ARG A 116 -7.93 -1.74 -10.56
CA ARG A 116 -6.92 -2.69 -11.08
C ARG A 116 -5.55 -2.49 -10.43
N THR A 117 -5.48 -1.86 -9.26
CA THR A 117 -4.22 -1.62 -8.53
C THR A 117 -3.82 -2.87 -7.76
N LEU A 118 -2.73 -3.49 -8.17
CA LEU A 118 -2.14 -4.70 -7.61
C LEU A 118 -0.93 -4.34 -6.73
N MET A 119 -1.01 -4.63 -5.43
CA MET A 119 0.10 -4.47 -4.49
C MET A 119 0.96 -5.74 -4.55
N LEU A 120 2.14 -5.66 -5.16
CA LEU A 120 3.01 -6.81 -5.47
C LEU A 120 4.26 -6.81 -4.60
N GLU A 121 4.44 -7.87 -3.80
CA GLU A 121 5.67 -8.14 -3.07
C GLU A 121 6.61 -9.00 -3.90
N MET A 122 7.76 -8.46 -4.27
CA MET A 122 8.79 -9.22 -4.99
C MET A 122 9.53 -10.18 -4.05
N PRO A 123 10.12 -11.28 -4.58
CA PRO A 123 10.87 -12.23 -3.74
C PRO A 123 12.05 -11.60 -3.00
N PHE A 124 12.35 -12.11 -1.79
CA PHE A 124 13.51 -11.71 -0.97
C PHE A 124 14.86 -12.26 -1.48
N THR A 125 14.88 -12.81 -2.68
CA THR A 125 16.08 -13.33 -3.36
C THR A 125 16.53 -12.36 -4.46
N GLU A 126 17.62 -12.67 -5.17
CA GLU A 126 17.94 -11.96 -6.39
C GLU A 126 16.88 -12.21 -7.47
N TRP A 127 16.43 -11.12 -8.07
CA TRP A 127 15.37 -11.18 -9.09
C TRP A 127 15.93 -11.67 -10.43
N THR A 128 15.13 -12.43 -11.14
CA THR A 128 15.42 -12.96 -12.47
C THR A 128 14.84 -12.07 -13.57
N ASP A 129 15.29 -12.24 -14.81
CA ASP A 129 14.71 -11.54 -15.96
C ASP A 129 13.26 -11.96 -16.19
N GLN A 130 12.91 -13.23 -15.92
CA GLN A 130 11.55 -13.74 -15.97
C GLN A 130 10.61 -12.97 -15.03
N GLN A 131 11.07 -12.60 -13.85
CA GLN A 131 10.25 -11.82 -12.90
C GLN A 131 10.02 -10.38 -13.39
N VAL A 132 11.01 -9.78 -14.05
CA VAL A 132 10.85 -8.47 -14.72
C VAL A 132 9.85 -8.58 -15.87
N GLU A 133 9.93 -9.64 -16.67
CA GLU A 133 9.02 -9.92 -17.77
C GLU A 133 7.57 -10.11 -17.25
N THR A 134 7.38 -10.86 -16.16
CA THR A 134 6.06 -10.99 -15.51
C THR A 134 5.49 -9.62 -15.11
N VAL A 135 6.27 -8.75 -14.46
CA VAL A 135 5.82 -7.39 -14.10
C VAL A 135 5.48 -6.58 -15.35
N THR A 136 6.25 -6.73 -16.42
CA THR A 136 5.99 -6.07 -17.71
C THR A 136 4.66 -6.51 -18.29
N THR A 137 4.42 -7.81 -18.38
CA THR A 137 3.15 -8.39 -18.88
C THR A 137 1.96 -7.93 -18.04
N LEU A 138 2.05 -7.99 -16.71
CA LEU A 138 0.98 -7.51 -15.84
C LEU A 138 0.65 -6.03 -16.08
N SER A 139 1.69 -5.20 -16.23
CA SER A 139 1.52 -3.75 -16.35
C SER A 139 1.08 -3.32 -17.76
N LEU A 140 1.75 -3.78 -18.82
CA LEU A 140 1.53 -3.31 -20.18
C LEU A 140 0.44 -4.10 -20.92
N ASP A 141 0.47 -5.44 -20.84
CA ASP A 141 -0.44 -6.27 -21.63
C ASP A 141 -1.78 -6.49 -20.91
N GLN A 142 -1.74 -6.66 -19.59
CA GLN A 142 -2.93 -6.90 -18.79
C GLN A 142 -3.48 -5.65 -18.11
N HIS A 143 -2.79 -4.51 -18.22
CA HIS A 143 -3.24 -3.21 -17.71
C HIS A 143 -3.52 -3.16 -16.19
N TYR A 144 -2.80 -3.97 -15.39
CA TYR A 144 -2.78 -3.76 -13.95
C TYR A 144 -1.95 -2.51 -13.61
N GLN A 145 -2.44 -1.72 -12.66
CA GLN A 145 -1.63 -0.68 -12.02
C GLN A 145 -0.75 -1.35 -10.96
N VAL A 146 0.38 -1.92 -11.39
CA VAL A 146 1.28 -2.64 -10.49
C VAL A 146 1.96 -1.65 -9.55
N VAL A 147 1.89 -1.91 -8.25
CA VAL A 147 2.63 -1.20 -7.20
C VAL A 147 3.58 -2.19 -6.54
N LEU A 148 4.90 -1.99 -6.71
CA LEU A 148 5.88 -2.78 -5.98
C LEU A 148 5.95 -2.26 -4.54
N VAL A 149 5.65 -3.15 -3.58
CA VAL A 149 5.63 -2.78 -2.17
C VAL A 149 7.04 -2.88 -1.57
N HIS A 150 7.35 -1.98 -0.66
CA HIS A 150 8.60 -1.84 0.12
C HIS A 150 9.89 -2.30 -0.62
N PRO A 151 10.17 -1.79 -1.84
CA PRO A 151 11.35 -2.17 -2.61
C PRO A 151 12.68 -1.91 -1.88
N GLU A 152 12.71 -1.06 -0.88
CA GLU A 152 13.86 -0.83 -0.01
C GLU A 152 14.28 -2.07 0.78
N ARG A 153 13.40 -3.07 0.95
CA ARG A 153 13.72 -4.35 1.61
C ARG A 153 14.51 -5.30 0.71
N PHE A 154 14.51 -5.07 -0.59
CA PHE A 154 15.13 -5.94 -1.60
C PHE A 154 16.32 -5.30 -2.31
N CYS A 155 16.33 -3.97 -2.43
CA CYS A 155 17.29 -3.22 -3.24
C CYS A 155 18.63 -2.94 -2.53
N PHE A 156 18.96 -3.70 -1.50
CA PHE A 156 20.36 -3.79 -1.01
C PHE A 156 21.25 -4.57 -1.98
N SER A 157 20.71 -5.52 -2.72
CA SER A 157 21.38 -6.21 -3.82
C SER A 157 21.52 -5.25 -5.01
N LYS A 158 22.73 -5.18 -5.56
CA LYS A 158 23.01 -4.42 -6.80
C LYS A 158 22.20 -4.97 -7.98
N GLY A 159 22.04 -6.29 -8.06
CA GLY A 159 21.23 -6.95 -9.10
C GLY A 159 19.77 -6.53 -9.06
N ASN A 160 19.14 -6.58 -7.87
CA ASN A 160 17.77 -6.14 -7.72
C ASN A 160 17.60 -4.65 -8.01
N ARG A 161 18.58 -3.82 -7.61
CA ARG A 161 18.55 -2.39 -7.92
C ARG A 161 18.54 -2.11 -9.42
N GLN A 162 19.39 -2.81 -10.19
CA GLN A 162 19.44 -2.68 -11.65
C GLN A 162 18.13 -3.12 -12.31
N LYS A 163 17.51 -4.21 -11.82
CA LYS A 163 16.22 -4.68 -12.34
C LYS A 163 15.08 -3.72 -11.97
N LEU A 164 15.10 -3.15 -10.77
CA LEU A 164 14.13 -2.12 -10.38
C LEU A 164 14.25 -0.88 -11.29
N GLU A 165 15.48 -0.44 -11.61
CA GLU A 165 15.72 0.67 -12.53
C GLU A 165 15.18 0.41 -13.95
N GLN A 166 15.14 -0.85 -14.39
CA GLN A 166 14.45 -1.23 -15.62
C GLN A 166 12.92 -1.20 -15.47
N MET A 167 12.40 -1.71 -14.34
CA MET A 167 10.95 -1.78 -14.12
C MET A 167 10.30 -0.41 -13.92
N VAL A 168 11.01 0.60 -13.41
CA VAL A 168 10.42 1.95 -13.23
C VAL A 168 10.23 2.73 -14.52
N GLU A 169 10.78 2.25 -15.64
CA GLU A 169 10.42 2.74 -16.97
C GLU A 169 9.02 2.28 -17.42
N LEU A 170 8.42 1.31 -16.72
CA LEU A 170 7.05 0.87 -16.89
C LEU A 170 6.10 1.77 -16.08
N PRO A 171 4.79 1.81 -16.39
CA PRO A 171 3.80 2.57 -15.63
C PRO A 171 3.47 1.91 -14.28
N ILE A 172 4.48 1.69 -13.44
CA ILE A 172 4.34 1.09 -12.11
C ILE A 172 4.53 2.10 -10.99
N GLY A 173 3.95 1.80 -9.82
CA GLY A 173 4.19 2.56 -8.60
C GLY A 173 5.22 1.90 -7.69
N LEU A 174 5.90 2.68 -6.87
CA LEU A 174 6.74 2.21 -5.77
C LEU A 174 6.16 2.67 -4.44
N GLN A 175 5.76 1.74 -3.59
CA GLN A 175 5.33 2.04 -2.22
C GLN A 175 6.48 1.79 -1.27
N VAL A 176 6.96 2.82 -0.60
CA VAL A 176 8.02 2.78 0.40
C VAL A 176 7.40 2.76 1.81
N ASN A 177 8.00 2.01 2.73
CA ASN A 177 7.54 1.98 4.11
C ASN A 177 7.93 3.24 4.89
N ALA A 178 6.98 3.81 5.64
CA ALA A 178 7.21 4.96 6.50
C ALA A 178 8.32 4.70 7.54
N GLY A 179 8.40 3.47 8.07
CA GLY A 179 9.46 3.03 8.96
C GLY A 179 10.85 3.17 8.36
N SER A 180 11.01 2.88 7.06
CA SER A 180 12.26 3.00 6.33
C SER A 180 12.72 4.45 6.17
N LEU A 181 11.79 5.39 6.09
CA LEU A 181 12.08 6.83 6.08
C LEU A 181 12.46 7.36 7.47
N ILE A 182 11.85 6.82 8.52
CA ILE A 182 12.12 7.21 9.92
C ILE A 182 13.50 6.71 10.34
N SER A 183 13.86 5.49 9.96
CA SER A 183 15.13 4.85 10.31
C SER A 183 16.33 5.52 9.60
N TRP A 184 17.38 5.81 10.35
CA TRP A 184 18.61 6.39 9.80
C TRP A 184 19.33 5.48 8.79
N SER A 185 19.31 4.18 9.02
CA SER A 185 20.03 3.20 8.19
C SER A 185 19.42 3.00 6.81
N THR A 186 18.10 3.14 6.67
CA THR A 186 17.34 2.88 5.44
C THR A 186 16.85 4.14 4.74
N ARG A 187 16.81 5.28 5.45
CA ARG A 187 16.25 6.55 4.95
C ARG A 187 16.80 6.97 3.61
N ARG A 188 18.12 6.88 3.42
CA ARG A 188 18.75 7.33 2.18
C ARG A 188 18.20 6.54 0.99
N LEU A 189 18.22 5.20 1.09
CA LEU A 189 17.70 4.32 0.06
C LEU A 189 16.20 4.58 -0.19
N ALA A 190 15.40 4.69 0.88
CA ALA A 190 13.97 4.97 0.77
C ALA A 190 13.68 6.27 0.01
N LEU A 191 14.42 7.36 0.30
CA LEU A 191 14.28 8.64 -0.40
C LEU A 191 14.77 8.57 -1.87
N GLU A 192 15.79 7.78 -2.17
CA GLU A 192 16.27 7.53 -3.53
C GLU A 192 15.19 6.80 -4.34
N LEU A 193 14.58 5.76 -3.78
CA LEU A 193 13.53 4.99 -4.44
C LEU A 193 12.27 5.82 -4.73
N LEU A 194 11.86 6.68 -3.79
CA LEU A 194 10.73 7.59 -4.03
C LEU A 194 10.97 8.58 -5.18
N ARG A 195 12.23 8.96 -5.44
CA ARG A 195 12.58 9.84 -6.58
C ARG A 195 12.72 9.10 -7.90
N LEU A 196 12.86 7.79 -7.86
CA LEU A 196 13.11 6.95 -9.03
C LEU A 196 11.84 6.72 -9.86
N THR A 197 10.66 6.87 -9.27
CA THR A 197 9.38 6.59 -9.93
C THR A 197 8.54 7.85 -10.11
N ASP A 198 7.72 7.86 -11.16
CA ASP A 198 6.69 8.89 -11.37
C ASP A 198 5.47 8.68 -10.46
N THR A 199 5.30 7.49 -9.90
CA THR A 199 4.20 7.12 -9.00
C THR A 199 4.73 6.72 -7.60
N PRO A 200 5.36 7.65 -6.84
CA PRO A 200 5.77 7.38 -5.46
C PRO A 200 4.55 7.26 -4.54
N LEU A 201 4.60 6.30 -3.61
CA LEU A 201 3.55 5.99 -2.64
C LEU A 201 4.15 5.73 -1.26
N LEU A 202 3.33 5.91 -0.21
CA LEU A 202 3.72 5.65 1.17
C LEU A 202 2.76 4.67 1.83
N GLY A 203 3.31 3.72 2.58
CA GLY A 203 2.56 2.81 3.44
C GLY A 203 3.22 2.69 4.81
N SER A 204 2.46 2.35 5.84
CA SER A 204 3.03 2.10 7.17
C SER A 204 3.56 0.68 7.30
N ASP A 205 2.98 -0.26 6.58
CA ASP A 205 3.20 -1.70 6.74
C ASP A 205 2.97 -2.12 8.20
N SER A 206 1.93 -1.51 8.83
CA SER A 206 1.63 -1.70 10.24
C SER A 206 0.91 -3.01 10.49
N HIS A 207 1.35 -3.75 11.53
CA HIS A 207 0.85 -5.07 11.88
C HIS A 207 0.29 -5.14 13.30
N ASN A 208 0.71 -4.23 14.17
CA ASN A 208 0.35 -4.25 15.59
C ASN A 208 0.50 -2.85 16.21
N LEU A 209 0.38 -2.76 17.53
CA LEU A 209 0.49 -1.49 18.27
C LEU A 209 1.88 -1.28 18.92
N THR A 210 2.82 -2.18 18.70
CA THR A 210 4.14 -2.19 19.35
C THR A 210 5.29 -2.10 18.36
N SER A 211 5.81 -3.23 17.90
CA SER A 211 7.02 -3.31 17.04
C SER A 211 6.81 -2.82 15.61
N ARG A 212 5.62 -3.05 15.05
CA ARG A 212 5.21 -2.58 13.70
C ARG A 212 3.93 -1.74 13.81
N ALA A 213 3.98 -0.72 14.67
CA ALA A 213 2.85 0.17 14.92
C ALA A 213 2.63 1.16 13.78
N PRO A 214 1.39 1.71 13.61
CA PRO A 214 1.13 2.80 12.69
C PRO A 214 2.12 3.96 12.86
N ASN A 215 2.76 4.38 11.78
CA ASN A 215 3.83 5.36 11.80
C ASN A 215 3.84 6.29 10.55
N LEU A 216 2.78 6.27 9.75
CA LEU A 216 2.71 6.99 8.48
C LEU A 216 3.05 8.48 8.63
N LYS A 217 2.55 9.14 9.69
CA LYS A 217 2.83 10.54 9.97
C LYS A 217 4.33 10.84 10.04
N GLY A 218 5.10 9.98 10.71
CA GLY A 218 6.56 10.14 10.83
C GLY A 218 7.26 10.07 9.46
N GLY A 219 6.85 9.14 8.59
CA GLY A 219 7.32 9.05 7.19
C GLY A 219 6.97 10.31 6.39
N ARG A 220 5.71 10.78 6.47
CA ARG A 220 5.25 12.01 5.83
C ARG A 220 6.07 13.24 6.27
N ASP A 221 6.36 13.36 7.57
CA ASP A 221 7.17 14.45 8.11
C ASP A 221 8.63 14.41 7.58
N VAL A 222 9.18 13.23 7.32
CA VAL A 222 10.50 13.10 6.67
C VAL A 222 10.42 13.54 5.21
N ILE A 223 9.40 13.10 4.46
CA ILE A 223 9.18 13.50 3.05
C ILE A 223 9.04 15.03 2.96
N ARG A 224 8.17 15.62 3.77
CA ARG A 224 7.97 17.07 3.81
C ARG A 224 9.27 17.82 3.99
N ARG A 225 10.11 17.41 4.93
CA ARG A 225 11.41 18.06 5.21
C ARG A 225 12.48 17.84 4.14
N LYS A 226 12.48 16.68 3.46
CA LYS A 226 13.55 16.26 2.55
C LYS A 226 13.23 16.43 1.08
N LEU A 227 11.95 16.36 0.70
CA LEU A 227 11.47 16.42 -0.68
C LEU A 227 10.51 17.61 -0.92
N GLY A 228 9.99 18.22 0.15
CA GLY A 228 9.06 19.34 0.09
C GLY A 228 7.58 18.94 0.06
N GLU A 229 6.72 19.94 0.30
CA GLU A 229 5.26 19.75 0.36
C GLU A 229 4.67 19.33 -1.00
N GLY A 230 5.17 19.88 -2.11
CA GLY A 230 4.69 19.50 -3.45
C GLY A 230 4.97 18.04 -3.81
N PHE A 231 6.07 17.47 -3.30
CA PHE A 231 6.31 16.03 -3.49
C PHE A 231 5.31 15.20 -2.69
N LEU A 232 5.01 15.60 -1.45
CA LEU A 232 4.05 14.94 -0.59
C LEU A 232 2.64 15.00 -1.19
N ALA A 233 2.22 16.17 -1.70
CA ALA A 233 0.93 16.35 -2.37
C ALA A 233 0.80 15.41 -3.59
N ARG A 234 1.84 15.30 -4.43
CA ARG A 234 1.87 14.36 -5.56
C ARG A 234 1.70 12.90 -5.10
N MET A 235 2.30 12.52 -3.96
CA MET A 235 2.10 11.17 -3.40
C MET A 235 0.65 10.95 -2.97
N ASP A 236 0.01 11.93 -2.34
CA ASP A 236 -1.39 11.86 -1.94
C ASP A 236 -2.32 11.79 -3.17
N GLU A 237 -2.04 12.54 -4.23
CA GLU A 237 -2.73 12.47 -5.52
C GLU A 237 -2.59 11.09 -6.17
N ASN A 238 -1.40 10.50 -6.17
CA ASN A 238 -1.17 9.14 -6.67
C ASN A 238 -1.97 8.12 -5.87
N ALA A 239 -1.96 8.19 -4.54
CA ALA A 239 -2.72 7.31 -3.68
C ALA A 239 -4.22 7.45 -3.95
N ALA A 240 -4.74 8.66 -4.06
CA ALA A 240 -6.14 8.93 -4.40
C ALA A 240 -6.52 8.32 -5.76
N ARG A 241 -5.70 8.54 -6.80
CA ARG A 241 -5.92 8.00 -8.15
C ARG A 241 -5.95 6.48 -8.17
N LEU A 242 -5.00 5.82 -7.48
CA LEU A 242 -4.85 4.36 -7.48
C LEU A 242 -5.89 3.65 -6.61
N THR A 243 -6.57 4.37 -5.72
CA THR A 243 -7.65 3.85 -4.87
C THR A 243 -9.03 4.31 -5.31
N ALA A 244 -9.14 5.14 -6.35
CA ALA A 244 -10.44 5.54 -6.90
C ALA A 244 -11.11 4.35 -7.58
N GLN A 245 -12.38 4.15 -7.30
CA GLN A 245 -13.22 3.18 -8.03
C GLN A 245 -13.45 3.70 -9.44
N GLY A 246 -13.21 2.85 -10.44
CA GLY A 246 -13.47 3.13 -11.84
C GLY A 246 -14.96 3.01 -12.18
#